data_1ca857798b8d8c1549b227f7702e4a62
#
_entry.id   1ca857798b8d8c1549b227f7702e4a62
#
_cell.length_a   1.000
_cell.length_b   1.000
_cell.length_c   1.000
_cell.angle_alpha   90.00
_cell.angle_beta   90.00
_cell.angle_gamma   90.00
#
_symmetry.space_group_name_H-M   'P 1'
#
loop_
_entity.id
_entity.type
_entity.pdbx_description
1 polymer ?
#
loop_
_entity_poly.entity_id
_entity_poly.type
_entity_poly.pdbx_seq_one_letter_code
_entity_poly.pdbx_strand_id
1 'polypeptide(L)'
;MKTTVQASVITTFRCNARCNMCNIWQSPTRPGEEIDADCLKRLPDGMRINITGGEATLRNDIDRIFEVLYPKSTLLELSTNGYNTDKIVALARKYPNILIRVSVEGLPKVNDAKRGLKDGFDHALRTMLELKKTPCRNIGFSVVISPDNYTDLVALYELCVALDVELGTSAVHNSWYFHKHDNQVVSEAALREHDRFVKALLTSRRRTLKARLKDYGRAYFNRSIHRRLRGDEAGYRPACGAGTDFFFIDPWGNVSPCNGSEQEWVMGNIHEHTIDEIMASDSARQAMEQVRQCRRNCAFIVTERHDMVRRPWVPIWWVVKNKWRIWRGKDIVWD
;
A
#
# COMPACT_ATOMS: atom_id res chain seq x y z
N MET A 1 22.42 -6.63 4.59
CA MET A 1 21.60 -7.01 3.41
C MET A 1 21.27 -5.73 2.67
N LYS A 2 21.58 -5.65 1.36
CA LYS A 2 21.07 -4.54 0.53
C LYS A 2 19.54 -4.66 0.52
N THR A 3 18.84 -3.60 0.87
CA THR A 3 17.37 -3.54 0.75
C THR A 3 17.02 -3.49 -0.73
N THR A 4 16.09 -4.34 -1.13
CA THR A 4 15.59 -4.36 -2.51
C THR A 4 14.82 -3.07 -2.78
N VAL A 5 15.20 -2.33 -3.82
CA VAL A 5 14.50 -1.10 -4.26
C VAL A 5 13.08 -1.46 -4.70
N GLN A 6 12.13 -0.59 -4.40
CA GLN A 6 10.73 -0.77 -4.78
C GLN A 6 10.28 0.30 -5.77
N ALA A 7 9.63 -0.11 -6.86
CA ALA A 7 8.91 0.79 -7.76
C ALA A 7 7.40 0.61 -7.59
N SER A 8 6.64 1.71 -7.63
CA SER A 8 5.19 1.68 -7.81
C SER A 8 4.85 2.25 -9.17
N VAL A 9 4.29 1.43 -10.03
CA VAL A 9 3.90 1.81 -11.40
C VAL A 9 2.42 2.11 -11.41
N ILE A 10 2.10 3.38 -11.57
CA ILE A 10 0.74 3.89 -11.69
C ILE A 10 0.38 3.80 -13.18
N THR A 11 -0.34 2.75 -13.55
CA THR A 11 -0.53 2.40 -14.96
C THR A 11 -1.61 3.22 -15.65
N THR A 12 -2.53 3.83 -14.90
CA THR A 12 -3.68 4.59 -15.39
C THR A 12 -4.29 5.44 -14.29
N PHE A 13 -4.92 6.56 -14.61
CA PHE A 13 -5.80 7.30 -13.70
C PHE A 13 -7.28 6.99 -13.92
N ARG A 14 -7.63 6.17 -14.92
CA ARG A 14 -8.99 5.66 -15.06
C ARG A 14 -9.35 4.79 -13.86
N CYS A 15 -10.53 5.01 -13.29
CA CYS A 15 -11.05 4.22 -12.17
C CYS A 15 -12.57 4.09 -12.28
N ASN A 16 -13.09 2.91 -11.96
CA ASN A 16 -14.52 2.67 -11.86
C ASN A 16 -15.07 2.95 -10.45
N ALA A 17 -14.19 3.16 -9.45
CA ALA A 17 -14.55 3.60 -8.11
C ALA A 17 -14.47 5.12 -7.97
N ARG A 18 -15.26 5.69 -7.05
CA ARG A 18 -15.30 7.14 -6.75
C ARG A 18 -15.03 7.37 -5.27
N CYS A 19 -13.87 6.88 -4.82
CA CYS A 19 -13.49 6.92 -3.41
C CYS A 19 -13.48 8.37 -2.87
N ASN A 20 -14.09 8.58 -1.70
CA ASN A 20 -14.13 9.90 -1.06
C ASN A 20 -12.76 10.40 -0.59
N MET A 21 -11.78 9.48 -0.39
CA MET A 21 -10.40 9.78 0.02
C MET A 21 -9.43 9.98 -1.15
N CYS A 22 -9.91 9.89 -2.40
CA CYS A 22 -9.09 9.93 -3.60
C CYS A 22 -9.89 10.59 -4.73
N ASN A 23 -9.27 11.52 -5.49
CA ASN A 23 -9.89 12.24 -6.60
C ASN A 23 -9.29 11.85 -7.97
N ILE A 24 -8.45 10.84 -8.06
CA ILE A 24 -7.84 10.38 -9.33
C ILE A 24 -8.90 10.17 -10.43
N TRP A 25 -10.04 9.60 -10.05
CA TRP A 25 -11.15 9.30 -10.96
C TRP A 25 -11.78 10.55 -11.61
N GLN A 26 -11.52 11.74 -11.06
CA GLN A 26 -11.98 13.02 -11.63
C GLN A 26 -11.10 13.52 -12.80
N SER A 27 -9.87 12.99 -12.89
CA SER A 27 -8.89 13.36 -13.92
C SER A 27 -8.34 12.11 -14.61
N PRO A 28 -9.21 11.33 -15.30
CA PRO A 28 -8.81 10.07 -15.92
C PRO A 28 -7.85 10.30 -17.08
N THR A 29 -6.83 9.46 -17.20
CA THR A 29 -5.98 9.40 -18.39
C THR A 29 -6.78 8.90 -19.60
N ARG A 30 -6.35 9.30 -20.81
CA ARG A 30 -6.80 8.67 -22.04
C ARG A 30 -5.98 7.40 -22.31
N PRO A 31 -6.56 6.34 -22.90
CA PRO A 31 -5.83 5.10 -23.15
C PRO A 31 -4.54 5.28 -23.96
N GLY A 32 -4.50 6.21 -24.92
CA GLY A 32 -3.32 6.49 -25.75
C GLY A 32 -2.24 7.34 -25.04
N GLU A 33 -2.51 7.88 -23.86
CA GLU A 33 -1.57 8.67 -23.07
C GLU A 33 -0.90 7.82 -21.98
N GLU A 34 -1.38 6.59 -21.76
CA GLU A 34 -0.91 5.74 -20.69
C GLU A 34 0.41 5.07 -21.06
N ILE A 35 1.28 4.89 -20.06
CA ILE A 35 2.60 4.30 -20.22
C ILE A 35 2.56 2.99 -21.01
N ASP A 36 3.41 2.90 -22.03
CA ASP A 36 3.59 1.67 -22.79
C ASP A 36 4.29 0.61 -21.93
N ALA A 37 3.77 -0.61 -21.97
CA ALA A 37 4.36 -1.75 -21.27
C ALA A 37 5.83 -1.97 -21.65
N ASP A 38 6.23 -1.70 -22.89
CA ASP A 38 7.60 -1.92 -23.34
C ASP A 38 8.60 -0.91 -22.75
N CYS A 39 8.16 0.30 -22.35
CA CYS A 39 8.98 1.25 -21.60
C CYS A 39 9.41 0.70 -20.24
N LEU A 40 8.57 -0.15 -19.63
CA LEU A 40 8.86 -0.78 -18.35
C LEU A 40 10.01 -1.79 -18.40
N LYS A 41 10.47 -2.20 -19.58
CA LYS A 41 11.71 -2.98 -19.77
C LYS A 41 12.94 -2.23 -19.29
N ARG A 42 12.90 -0.90 -19.24
CA ARG A 42 13.99 -0.03 -18.74
C ARG A 42 14.14 -0.03 -17.22
N LEU A 43 13.18 -0.62 -16.49
CA LEU A 43 13.34 -0.84 -15.05
C LEU A 43 14.45 -1.85 -14.78
N PRO A 44 15.30 -1.64 -13.75
CA PRO A 44 16.30 -2.62 -13.33
C PRO A 44 15.67 -3.95 -12.90
N ASP A 45 16.42 -5.03 -13.05
CA ASP A 45 16.04 -6.34 -12.54
C ASP A 45 16.17 -6.41 -11.01
N GLY A 46 15.44 -7.33 -10.39
CA GLY A 46 15.56 -7.61 -8.96
C GLY A 46 14.81 -6.65 -8.05
N MET A 47 13.95 -5.80 -8.59
CA MET A 47 13.11 -4.87 -7.83
C MET A 47 11.86 -5.54 -7.24
N ARG A 48 11.29 -4.91 -6.22
CA ARG A 48 9.86 -5.13 -5.89
C ARG A 48 9.06 -4.12 -6.70
N ILE A 49 8.03 -4.60 -7.38
CA ILE A 49 7.22 -3.73 -8.23
C ILE A 49 5.75 -3.85 -7.81
N ASN A 50 5.11 -2.72 -7.53
CA ASN A 50 3.68 -2.64 -7.28
C ASN A 50 3.00 -2.02 -8.50
N ILE A 51 2.13 -2.78 -9.16
CA ILE A 51 1.23 -2.29 -10.21
C ILE A 51 -0.01 -1.72 -9.53
N THR A 52 -0.26 -0.45 -9.78
CA THR A 52 -1.37 0.31 -9.21
C THR A 52 -1.92 1.31 -10.25
N GLY A 53 -2.79 2.21 -9.81
CA GLY A 53 -3.34 3.26 -10.66
C GLY A 53 -4.58 3.87 -10.02
N GLY A 54 -5.50 4.34 -10.85
CA GLY A 54 -6.90 4.39 -10.50
C GLY A 54 -7.39 2.95 -10.27
N GLU A 55 -7.64 2.23 -11.37
CA GLU A 55 -7.81 0.78 -11.34
C GLU A 55 -7.06 0.14 -12.51
N ALA A 56 -5.93 -0.51 -12.20
CA ALA A 56 -5.03 -1.07 -13.22
C ALA A 56 -5.71 -2.11 -14.13
N THR A 57 -6.70 -2.84 -13.61
CA THR A 57 -7.42 -3.87 -14.37
C THR A 57 -8.37 -3.30 -15.44
N LEU A 58 -8.57 -1.98 -15.49
CA LEU A 58 -9.28 -1.33 -16.60
C LEU A 58 -8.45 -1.23 -17.88
N ARG A 59 -7.13 -1.41 -17.79
CA ARG A 59 -6.28 -1.50 -18.98
C ARG A 59 -6.53 -2.80 -19.73
N ASN A 60 -6.61 -2.70 -21.05
CA ASN A 60 -6.77 -3.87 -21.92
C ASN A 60 -5.47 -4.66 -22.04
N ASP A 61 -4.34 -3.99 -21.92
CA ASP A 61 -2.97 -4.52 -22.04
C ASP A 61 -2.31 -4.86 -20.70
N ILE A 62 -3.08 -4.96 -19.62
CA ILE A 62 -2.53 -5.26 -18.28
C ILE A 62 -1.71 -6.56 -18.27
N ASP A 63 -2.11 -7.56 -19.06
CA ASP A 63 -1.36 -8.82 -19.18
C ASP A 63 0.04 -8.59 -19.77
N ARG A 64 0.17 -7.69 -20.74
CA ARG A 64 1.47 -7.31 -21.31
C ARG A 64 2.37 -6.63 -20.28
N ILE A 65 1.81 -5.77 -19.42
CA ILE A 65 2.54 -5.16 -18.30
C ILE A 65 3.08 -6.25 -17.36
N PHE A 66 2.26 -7.24 -17.02
CA PHE A 66 2.69 -8.36 -16.18
C PHE A 66 3.76 -9.20 -16.88
N GLU A 67 3.61 -9.48 -18.16
CA GLU A 67 4.59 -10.23 -18.96
C GLU A 67 5.98 -9.57 -18.94
N VAL A 68 6.04 -8.25 -19.04
CA VAL A 68 7.29 -7.48 -18.96
C VAL A 68 7.86 -7.46 -17.55
N LEU A 69 7.03 -7.24 -16.53
CA LEU A 69 7.51 -6.97 -15.17
C LEU A 69 7.72 -8.23 -14.32
N TYR A 70 6.99 -9.31 -14.61
CA TYR A 70 7.07 -10.54 -13.80
C TYR A 70 8.47 -11.16 -13.76
N PRO A 71 9.18 -11.34 -14.90
CA PRO A 71 10.54 -11.90 -14.88
C PRO A 71 11.58 -10.98 -14.24
N LYS A 72 11.34 -9.67 -14.24
CA LYS A 72 12.27 -8.65 -13.72
C LYS A 72 12.14 -8.42 -12.23
N SER A 73 11.03 -8.82 -11.62
CA SER A 73 10.70 -8.51 -10.23
C SER A 73 11.04 -9.63 -9.26
N THR A 74 11.59 -9.31 -8.09
CA THR A 74 11.67 -10.24 -6.95
C THR A 74 10.31 -10.48 -6.31
N LEU A 75 9.41 -9.52 -6.44
CA LEU A 75 8.00 -9.62 -6.08
C LEU A 75 7.21 -8.61 -6.90
N LEU A 76 6.26 -9.10 -7.69
CA LEU A 76 5.29 -8.28 -8.39
C LEU A 76 3.99 -8.24 -7.58
N GLU A 77 3.50 -7.04 -7.31
CA GLU A 77 2.28 -6.80 -6.54
C GLU A 77 1.23 -6.14 -7.43
N LEU A 78 -0.03 -6.55 -7.29
CA LEU A 78 -1.20 -5.90 -7.87
C LEU A 78 -2.04 -5.30 -6.76
N SER A 79 -2.22 -3.98 -6.79
CA SER A 79 -3.21 -3.25 -5.99
C SER A 79 -4.45 -3.02 -6.83
N THR A 80 -5.61 -3.52 -6.40
CA THR A 80 -6.87 -3.46 -7.16
C THR A 80 -8.07 -3.24 -6.24
N ASN A 81 -9.14 -2.67 -6.78
CA ASN A 81 -10.41 -2.58 -6.07
C ASN A 81 -11.22 -3.91 -6.08
N GLY A 82 -10.75 -4.90 -6.81
CA GLY A 82 -11.34 -6.23 -6.84
C GLY A 82 -12.60 -6.37 -7.70
N TYR A 83 -13.00 -5.35 -8.47
CA TYR A 83 -14.24 -5.37 -9.25
C TYR A 83 -14.17 -6.32 -10.45
N ASN A 84 -13.03 -6.36 -11.14
CA ASN A 84 -12.82 -7.17 -12.35
C ASN A 84 -12.35 -8.59 -12.00
N THR A 85 -13.20 -9.37 -11.31
CA THR A 85 -12.86 -10.71 -10.79
C THR A 85 -12.18 -11.59 -11.82
N ASP A 86 -12.76 -11.74 -13.02
CA ASP A 86 -12.28 -12.70 -14.02
C ASP A 86 -10.86 -12.33 -14.51
N LYS A 87 -10.61 -11.06 -14.76
CA LYS A 87 -9.29 -10.58 -15.18
C LYS A 87 -8.23 -10.77 -14.07
N ILE A 88 -8.57 -10.47 -12.81
CA ILE A 88 -7.68 -10.64 -11.66
C ILE A 88 -7.36 -12.11 -11.44
N VAL A 89 -8.35 -12.99 -11.55
CA VAL A 89 -8.17 -14.44 -11.41
C VAL A 89 -7.33 -15.01 -12.55
N ALA A 90 -7.52 -14.53 -13.79
CA ALA A 90 -6.69 -14.93 -14.94
C ALA A 90 -5.21 -14.58 -14.71
N LEU A 91 -4.92 -13.35 -14.23
CA LEU A 91 -3.56 -12.94 -13.86
C LEU A 91 -2.98 -13.82 -12.74
N ALA A 92 -3.76 -14.12 -11.69
CA ALA A 92 -3.32 -14.98 -10.59
C ALA A 92 -3.02 -16.42 -11.01
N ARG A 93 -3.72 -16.95 -12.02
CA ARG A 93 -3.44 -18.27 -12.59
C ARG A 93 -2.19 -18.27 -13.45
N LYS A 94 -2.00 -17.23 -14.27
CA LYS A 94 -0.85 -17.10 -15.17
C LYS A 94 0.44 -16.79 -14.42
N TYR A 95 0.34 -15.98 -13.34
CA TYR A 95 1.48 -15.49 -12.54
C TYR A 95 1.32 -15.88 -11.05
N PRO A 96 1.51 -17.13 -10.65
CA PRO A 96 1.13 -17.63 -9.31
C PRO A 96 1.98 -17.05 -8.15
N ASN A 97 3.14 -16.47 -8.44
CA ASN A 97 4.04 -15.92 -7.42
C ASN A 97 3.85 -14.42 -7.16
N ILE A 98 2.80 -13.81 -7.73
CA ILE A 98 2.49 -12.40 -7.45
C ILE A 98 1.82 -12.22 -6.09
N LEU A 99 1.84 -10.97 -5.62
CA LEU A 99 1.09 -10.52 -4.46
C LEU A 99 -0.15 -9.77 -4.93
N ILE A 100 -1.34 -10.12 -4.46
CA ILE A 100 -2.57 -9.39 -4.80
C ILE A 100 -3.16 -8.79 -3.54
N ARG A 101 -3.38 -7.48 -3.56
CA ARG A 101 -4.06 -6.71 -2.53
C ARG A 101 -5.37 -6.17 -3.08
N VAL A 102 -6.48 -6.70 -2.57
CA VAL A 102 -7.83 -6.22 -2.88
C VAL A 102 -8.19 -5.16 -1.84
N SER A 103 -8.49 -3.97 -2.31
CA SER A 103 -8.77 -2.82 -1.43
C SER A 103 -10.19 -2.87 -0.90
N VAL A 104 -10.34 -2.84 0.42
CA VAL A 104 -11.63 -2.73 1.13
C VAL A 104 -11.47 -1.76 2.31
N GLU A 105 -12.47 -0.93 2.54
CA GLU A 105 -12.38 0.13 3.56
C GLU A 105 -13.21 -0.16 4.82
N GLY A 106 -13.91 -1.27 4.85
CA GLY A 106 -14.77 -1.70 5.95
C GLY A 106 -15.70 -2.84 5.50
N LEU A 107 -16.74 -3.11 6.27
CA LEU A 107 -17.85 -3.99 5.91
C LEU A 107 -18.72 -3.35 4.81
N PRO A 108 -19.68 -4.06 4.19
CA PRO A 108 -20.35 -3.61 2.97
C PRO A 108 -20.80 -2.15 2.98
N LYS A 109 -21.53 -1.72 4.00
CA LYS A 109 -22.06 -0.35 4.07
C LYS A 109 -20.95 0.71 4.10
N VAL A 110 -19.93 0.52 4.92
CA VAL A 110 -18.80 1.45 5.05
C VAL A 110 -17.94 1.41 3.80
N ASN A 111 -17.64 0.22 3.30
CA ASN A 111 -16.83 0.05 2.09
C ASN A 111 -17.44 0.76 0.89
N ASP A 112 -18.72 0.51 0.61
CA ASP A 112 -19.39 1.01 -0.60
C ASP A 112 -19.58 2.54 -0.55
N ALA A 113 -19.87 3.07 0.64
CA ALA A 113 -19.94 4.51 0.86
C ALA A 113 -18.57 5.18 0.66
N LYS A 114 -17.49 4.59 1.19
CA LYS A 114 -16.12 5.16 1.04
C LYS A 114 -15.57 5.06 -0.36
N ARG A 115 -15.82 3.94 -1.03
CA ARG A 115 -15.31 3.71 -2.37
C ARG A 115 -16.21 4.25 -3.47
N GLY A 116 -17.42 4.70 -3.13
CA GLY A 116 -18.41 5.19 -4.10
C GLY A 116 -18.65 4.17 -5.21
N LEU A 117 -18.70 2.88 -4.84
CA LEU A 117 -18.80 1.75 -5.76
C LEU A 117 -19.90 0.83 -5.25
N LYS A 118 -21.02 0.78 -5.98
CA LYS A 118 -22.16 -0.07 -5.63
C LYS A 118 -21.72 -1.54 -5.62
N ASP A 119 -22.11 -2.27 -4.58
CA ASP A 119 -21.78 -3.68 -4.36
C ASP A 119 -20.26 -3.95 -4.40
N GLY A 120 -19.46 -2.91 -4.10
CA GLY A 120 -18.00 -2.96 -4.18
C GLY A 120 -17.38 -3.96 -3.21
N PHE A 121 -17.95 -4.09 -2.00
CA PHE A 121 -17.53 -5.09 -1.04
C PHE A 121 -17.81 -6.52 -1.54
N ASP A 122 -18.99 -6.76 -2.10
CA ASP A 122 -19.37 -8.09 -2.60
C ASP A 122 -18.49 -8.52 -3.77
N HIS A 123 -18.14 -7.60 -4.68
CA HIS A 123 -17.17 -7.84 -5.74
C HIS A 123 -15.78 -8.17 -5.18
N ALA A 124 -15.30 -7.39 -4.20
CA ALA A 124 -14.01 -7.63 -3.57
C ALA A 124 -13.96 -8.98 -2.85
N LEU A 125 -15.02 -9.33 -2.12
CA LEU A 125 -15.14 -10.62 -1.44
C LEU A 125 -15.23 -11.78 -2.43
N ARG A 126 -16.04 -11.66 -3.48
CA ARG A 126 -16.12 -12.66 -4.57
C ARG A 126 -14.74 -12.86 -5.20
N THR A 127 -14.04 -11.79 -5.55
CA THR A 127 -12.69 -11.85 -6.10
C THR A 127 -11.73 -12.58 -5.15
N MET A 128 -11.78 -12.28 -3.86
CA MET A 128 -10.95 -12.97 -2.86
C MET A 128 -11.26 -14.47 -2.79
N LEU A 129 -12.53 -14.86 -2.82
CA LEU A 129 -12.94 -16.27 -2.80
C LEU A 129 -12.49 -17.02 -4.06
N GLU A 130 -12.58 -16.39 -5.24
CA GLU A 130 -12.09 -16.96 -6.49
C GLU A 130 -10.55 -17.06 -6.52
N LEU A 131 -9.84 -16.04 -6.00
CA LEU A 131 -8.38 -16.08 -5.86
C LEU A 131 -7.90 -17.23 -4.98
N LYS A 132 -8.62 -17.60 -3.94
CA LYS A 132 -8.30 -18.76 -3.09
C LYS A 132 -8.30 -20.08 -3.84
N LYS A 133 -9.02 -20.18 -4.95
CA LYS A 133 -9.07 -21.36 -5.83
C LYS A 133 -7.90 -21.39 -6.84
N THR A 134 -7.08 -20.34 -6.89
CA THR A 134 -5.90 -20.26 -7.78
C THR A 134 -4.64 -20.79 -7.10
N PRO A 135 -3.54 -21.04 -7.84
CA PRO A 135 -2.24 -21.35 -7.24
C PRO A 135 -1.60 -20.16 -6.52
N CYS A 136 -2.06 -18.91 -6.75
CA CYS A 136 -1.53 -17.71 -6.08
C CYS A 136 -1.87 -17.72 -4.59
N ARG A 137 -0.84 -17.74 -3.73
CA ARG A 137 -1.00 -17.82 -2.26
C ARG A 137 -0.77 -16.50 -1.53
N ASN A 138 -0.18 -15.51 -2.18
CA ASN A 138 0.10 -14.20 -1.59
C ASN A 138 -1.07 -13.24 -1.83
N ILE A 139 -2.23 -13.55 -1.26
CA ILE A 139 -3.45 -12.76 -1.43
C ILE A 139 -3.89 -12.14 -0.11
N GLY A 140 -4.57 -11.03 -0.17
CA GLY A 140 -5.12 -10.38 1.01
C GLY A 140 -5.89 -9.11 0.69
N PHE A 141 -6.61 -8.63 1.70
CA PHE A 141 -7.22 -7.32 1.65
C PHE A 141 -6.24 -6.23 2.08
N SER A 142 -6.52 -5.00 1.70
CA SER A 142 -5.86 -3.80 2.22
C SER A 142 -6.90 -2.75 2.60
N VAL A 143 -6.65 -2.04 3.69
CA VAL A 143 -7.53 -0.98 4.21
C VAL A 143 -6.73 0.29 4.42
N VAL A 144 -7.32 1.43 4.04
CA VAL A 144 -6.84 2.76 4.37
C VAL A 144 -7.59 3.26 5.59
N ILE A 145 -6.90 3.28 6.73
CA ILE A 145 -7.49 3.71 8.02
C ILE A 145 -7.73 5.22 7.99
N SER A 146 -8.95 5.60 8.31
CA SER A 146 -9.42 6.99 8.31
C SER A 146 -10.47 7.22 9.40
N PRO A 147 -10.80 8.49 9.73
CA PRO A 147 -11.80 8.82 10.76
C PRO A 147 -13.21 8.31 10.53
N ASP A 148 -13.54 7.79 9.37
CA ASP A 148 -14.90 7.37 8.98
C ASP A 148 -15.03 5.86 8.71
N ASN A 149 -13.95 5.05 8.93
CA ASN A 149 -14.03 3.59 8.79
C ASN A 149 -13.45 2.78 9.96
N TYR A 150 -12.98 3.46 11.00
CA TYR A 150 -12.32 2.82 12.13
C TYR A 150 -13.20 1.78 12.85
N THR A 151 -14.51 1.93 12.84
CA THR A 151 -15.46 1.04 13.51
C THR A 151 -15.42 -0.39 12.98
N ASP A 152 -15.01 -0.57 11.74
CA ASP A 152 -15.04 -1.86 11.06
C ASP A 152 -13.69 -2.59 11.07
N LEU A 153 -12.61 -1.96 11.59
CA LEU A 153 -11.24 -2.50 11.51
C LEU A 153 -11.10 -3.88 12.15
N VAL A 154 -11.67 -4.08 13.34
CA VAL A 154 -11.59 -5.37 14.05
C VAL A 154 -12.39 -6.43 13.29
N ALA A 155 -13.62 -6.12 12.89
CA ALA A 155 -14.46 -7.06 12.15
C ALA A 155 -13.86 -7.43 10.79
N LEU A 156 -13.25 -6.48 10.08
CA LEU A 156 -12.53 -6.74 8.83
C LEU A 156 -11.31 -7.65 9.06
N TYR A 157 -10.56 -7.45 10.16
CA TYR A 157 -9.48 -8.33 10.52
C TYR A 157 -9.95 -9.76 10.84
N GLU A 158 -11.05 -9.89 11.60
CA GLU A 158 -11.66 -11.19 11.91
C GLU A 158 -12.12 -11.92 10.65
N LEU A 159 -12.72 -11.20 9.69
CA LEU A 159 -13.03 -11.74 8.36
C LEU A 159 -11.77 -12.27 7.66
N CYS A 160 -10.68 -11.50 7.68
CA CYS A 160 -9.40 -11.93 7.10
C CYS A 160 -8.83 -13.18 7.81
N VAL A 161 -9.01 -13.30 9.12
CA VAL A 161 -8.61 -14.51 9.89
C VAL A 161 -9.46 -15.70 9.49
N ALA A 162 -10.78 -15.53 9.37
CA ALA A 162 -11.72 -16.59 8.97
C ALA A 162 -11.44 -17.09 7.55
N LEU A 163 -11.14 -16.18 6.63
CA LEU A 163 -10.77 -16.50 5.25
C LEU A 163 -9.33 -17.00 5.09
N ASP A 164 -8.51 -16.94 6.13
CA ASP A 164 -7.06 -17.21 6.08
C ASP A 164 -6.31 -16.39 5.01
N VAL A 165 -6.63 -15.10 4.93
CA VAL A 165 -5.98 -14.13 4.05
C VAL A 165 -5.36 -13.00 4.85
N GLU A 166 -4.43 -12.25 4.27
CA GLU A 166 -3.76 -11.13 4.94
C GLU A 166 -4.62 -9.86 4.95
N LEU A 167 -4.42 -9.00 5.96
CA LEU A 167 -4.91 -7.62 5.96
C LEU A 167 -3.71 -6.66 5.99
N GLY A 168 -3.51 -5.90 4.91
CA GLY A 168 -2.59 -4.77 4.86
C GLY A 168 -3.28 -3.52 5.39
N THR A 169 -2.52 -2.63 6.03
CA THR A 169 -3.03 -1.35 6.55
C THR A 169 -2.19 -0.19 6.05
N SER A 170 -2.83 0.95 5.83
CA SER A 170 -2.19 2.25 5.63
C SER A 170 -3.05 3.34 6.27
N ALA A 171 -2.49 4.51 6.53
CA ALA A 171 -3.26 5.66 6.96
C ALA A 171 -3.69 6.50 5.76
N VAL A 172 -4.87 7.11 5.82
CA VAL A 172 -5.27 8.10 4.83
C VAL A 172 -4.27 9.25 4.80
N HIS A 173 -3.99 9.78 3.62
CA HIS A 173 -3.11 10.92 3.47
C HIS A 173 -3.51 11.80 2.28
N ASN A 174 -3.11 13.06 2.34
CA ASN A 174 -3.27 14.03 1.28
C ASN A 174 -2.02 14.04 0.40
N SER A 175 -2.18 14.12 -0.91
CA SER A 175 -1.06 14.17 -1.82
C SER A 175 -1.46 14.63 -3.22
N TRP A 176 -0.45 15.10 -3.98
CA TRP A 176 -0.62 15.42 -5.38
C TRP A 176 -1.17 14.22 -6.19
N TYR A 177 -0.68 13.02 -5.91
CA TYR A 177 -1.06 11.80 -6.60
C TYR A 177 -2.56 11.48 -6.47
N PHE A 178 -3.14 11.68 -5.27
CA PHE A 178 -4.57 11.45 -5.07
C PHE A 178 -5.45 12.63 -5.52
N HIS A 179 -4.85 13.73 -5.96
CA HIS A 179 -5.54 14.99 -6.23
C HIS A 179 -6.45 15.41 -5.05
N LYS A 180 -6.00 15.13 -3.82
CA LYS A 180 -6.79 15.26 -2.59
C LYS A 180 -5.94 15.90 -1.49
N HIS A 181 -6.47 16.97 -0.86
CA HIS A 181 -5.74 17.75 0.13
C HIS A 181 -6.55 18.02 1.40
N ASP A 182 -7.77 17.51 1.49
CA ASP A 182 -8.73 17.80 2.57
C ASP A 182 -9.15 16.55 3.36
N ASN A 183 -8.44 15.42 3.20
CA ASN A 183 -8.67 14.25 4.04
C ASN A 183 -8.34 14.57 5.49
N GLN A 184 -9.26 14.25 6.39
CA GLN A 184 -9.04 14.28 7.82
C GLN A 184 -8.24 13.05 8.25
N VAL A 185 -7.26 13.24 9.12
CA VAL A 185 -6.37 12.15 9.59
C VAL A 185 -6.49 11.96 11.10
N VAL A 186 -6.55 13.06 11.86
CA VAL A 186 -6.59 13.02 13.33
C VAL A 186 -7.98 12.67 13.83
N SER A 187 -8.08 11.68 14.73
CA SER A 187 -9.36 11.25 15.32
C SER A 187 -9.16 10.50 16.63
N GLU A 188 -9.63 11.04 17.74
CA GLU A 188 -9.62 10.35 19.05
C GLU A 188 -10.52 9.10 19.06
N ALA A 189 -11.65 9.15 18.35
CA ALA A 189 -12.54 8.00 18.26
C ALA A 189 -11.87 6.85 17.51
N ALA A 190 -11.13 7.16 16.43
CA ALA A 190 -10.38 6.16 15.69
C ALA A 190 -9.23 5.54 16.51
N LEU A 191 -8.63 6.27 17.43
CA LEU A 191 -7.56 5.76 18.29
C LEU A 191 -8.01 4.58 19.15
N ARG A 192 -9.19 4.65 19.78
CA ARG A 192 -9.70 3.55 20.62
C ARG A 192 -9.94 2.28 19.83
N GLU A 193 -10.52 2.39 18.64
CA GLU A 193 -10.73 1.22 17.79
C GLU A 193 -9.42 0.71 17.18
N HIS A 194 -8.49 1.60 16.88
CA HIS A 194 -7.16 1.22 16.43
C HIS A 194 -6.37 0.48 17.52
N ASP A 195 -6.52 0.88 18.79
CA ASP A 195 -5.96 0.14 19.93
C ASP A 195 -6.53 -1.30 20.01
N ARG A 196 -7.85 -1.46 19.84
CA ARG A 196 -8.49 -2.77 19.79
C ARG A 196 -7.99 -3.62 18.62
N PHE A 197 -7.84 -3.01 17.46
CA PHE A 197 -7.31 -3.67 16.27
C PHE A 197 -5.87 -4.14 16.48
N VAL A 198 -4.98 -3.27 17.00
CA VAL A 198 -3.58 -3.64 17.26
C VAL A 198 -3.49 -4.69 18.38
N LYS A 199 -4.35 -4.63 19.37
CA LYS A 199 -4.46 -5.69 20.39
C LYS A 199 -4.86 -7.02 19.76
N ALA A 200 -5.81 -7.03 18.80
CA ALA A 200 -6.18 -8.23 18.06
C ALA A 200 -5.02 -8.81 17.26
N LEU A 201 -4.19 -7.98 16.61
CA LEU A 201 -2.97 -8.40 15.92
C LEU A 201 -1.95 -9.03 16.88
N LEU A 202 -1.72 -8.41 18.06
CA LEU A 202 -0.78 -8.91 19.07
C LEU A 202 -1.24 -10.23 19.74
N THR A 203 -2.55 -10.45 19.78
CA THR A 203 -3.17 -11.68 20.29
C THR A 203 -3.65 -12.61 19.16
N SER A 204 -3.04 -12.51 17.99
CA SER A 204 -3.42 -13.22 16.78
C SER A 204 -3.74 -14.70 17.00
N ARG A 205 -4.93 -15.11 16.51
CA ARG A 205 -5.43 -16.49 16.56
C ARG A 205 -5.24 -17.24 15.23
N ARG A 206 -4.37 -16.73 14.36
CA ARG A 206 -4.09 -17.39 13.09
C ARG A 206 -3.51 -18.78 13.29
N ARG A 207 -3.83 -19.68 12.35
CA ARG A 207 -3.48 -21.11 12.45
C ARG A 207 -1.98 -21.36 12.44
N THR A 208 -1.22 -20.65 11.59
CA THR A 208 0.22 -20.89 11.43
C THR A 208 1.06 -19.87 12.20
N LEU A 209 2.22 -20.30 12.71
CA LEU A 209 3.18 -19.41 13.37
C LEU A 209 3.64 -18.30 12.43
N LYS A 210 3.88 -18.62 11.14
CA LYS A 210 4.26 -17.63 10.11
C LYS A 210 3.22 -16.50 9.98
N ALA A 211 1.94 -16.85 9.98
CA ALA A 211 0.86 -15.86 9.90
C ALA A 211 0.78 -14.99 11.17
N ARG A 212 0.97 -15.60 12.36
CA ARG A 212 1.05 -14.85 13.63
C ARG A 212 2.22 -13.88 13.67
N LEU A 213 3.40 -14.30 13.21
CA LEU A 213 4.58 -13.43 13.13
C LEU A 213 4.36 -12.25 12.17
N LYS A 214 3.66 -12.47 11.06
CA LYS A 214 3.26 -11.39 10.15
C LYS A 214 2.31 -10.41 10.84
N ASP A 215 1.34 -10.89 11.62
CA ASP A 215 0.43 -10.02 12.37
C ASP A 215 1.18 -9.21 13.44
N TYR A 216 2.18 -9.79 14.12
CA TYR A 216 3.03 -9.06 15.07
C TYR A 216 3.85 -7.96 14.39
N GLY A 217 4.40 -8.24 13.20
CA GLY A 217 5.07 -7.21 12.40
C GLY A 217 4.12 -6.08 11.96
N ARG A 218 2.87 -6.42 11.61
CA ARG A 218 1.83 -5.43 11.31
C ARG A 218 1.43 -4.62 12.53
N ALA A 219 1.31 -5.25 13.70
CA ALA A 219 1.04 -4.54 14.95
C ALA A 219 2.10 -3.48 15.21
N TYR A 220 3.38 -3.81 15.02
CA TYR A 220 4.47 -2.84 15.17
C TYR A 220 4.39 -1.72 14.14
N PHE A 221 4.12 -2.04 12.86
CA PHE A 221 3.93 -1.03 11.81
C PHE A 221 2.78 -0.06 12.15
N ASN A 222 1.68 -0.56 12.71
CA ASN A 222 0.55 0.26 13.09
C ASN A 222 0.86 1.28 14.20
N ARG A 223 2.03 1.21 14.84
CA ARG A 223 2.55 2.24 15.74
C ARG A 223 2.73 3.59 15.03
N SER A 224 3.21 3.59 13.80
CA SER A 224 3.34 4.82 13.01
C SER A 224 1.98 5.36 12.55
N ILE A 225 1.03 4.47 12.22
CA ILE A 225 -0.35 4.86 11.92
C ILE A 225 -1.00 5.48 13.16
N HIS A 226 -0.84 4.87 14.34
CA HIS A 226 -1.36 5.39 15.60
C HIS A 226 -0.88 6.81 15.89
N ARG A 227 0.44 7.07 15.75
CA ARG A 227 1.00 8.41 15.91
C ARG A 227 0.37 9.43 14.95
N ARG A 228 0.16 9.01 13.70
CA ARG A 228 -0.48 9.85 12.69
C ARG A 228 -1.94 10.16 13.04
N LEU A 229 -2.72 9.19 13.54
CA LEU A 229 -4.10 9.39 14.02
C LEU A 229 -4.17 10.34 15.24
N ARG A 230 -3.12 10.38 16.04
CA ARG A 230 -2.99 11.33 17.16
C ARG A 230 -2.60 12.75 16.74
N GLY A 231 -2.17 12.96 15.48
CA GLY A 231 -1.58 14.21 15.05
C GLY A 231 -0.18 14.46 15.64
N ASP A 232 0.50 13.42 16.08
CA ASP A 232 1.84 13.51 16.64
C ASP A 232 2.87 13.66 15.53
N GLU A 233 3.25 14.90 15.25
CA GLU A 233 4.26 15.24 14.24
C GLU A 233 5.68 15.24 14.79
N ALA A 234 5.85 15.33 16.11
CA ALA A 234 7.14 15.47 16.77
C ALA A 234 7.84 14.14 17.08
N GLY A 235 7.15 13.00 16.92
CA GLY A 235 7.66 11.68 17.24
C GLY A 235 8.79 11.18 16.33
N TYR A 236 9.38 10.04 16.67
CA TYR A 236 10.40 9.37 15.89
C TYR A 236 9.93 9.15 14.44
N ARG A 237 10.75 9.57 13.50
CA ARG A 237 10.55 9.35 12.06
C ARG A 237 11.73 8.52 11.53
N PRO A 238 11.49 7.37 10.89
CA PRO A 238 12.55 6.72 10.16
C PRO A 238 13.05 7.63 9.04
N ALA A 239 14.30 7.49 8.67
CA ALA A 239 14.85 8.20 7.52
C ALA A 239 14.04 7.85 6.27
N CYS A 240 13.56 8.88 5.55
CA CYS A 240 12.79 8.67 4.35
C CYS A 240 13.68 8.14 3.23
N GLY A 241 13.34 6.98 2.67
CA GLY A 241 14.03 6.35 1.55
C GLY A 241 13.42 6.71 0.18
N ALA A 242 12.58 7.75 0.11
CA ALA A 242 12.01 8.19 -1.16
C ALA A 242 13.11 8.57 -2.15
N GLY A 243 13.01 8.08 -3.38
CA GLY A 243 14.01 8.27 -4.44
C GLY A 243 15.26 7.40 -4.31
N THR A 244 15.48 6.69 -3.19
CA THR A 244 16.60 5.75 -3.01
C THR A 244 16.15 4.31 -2.78
N ASP A 245 15.21 4.10 -1.85
CA ASP A 245 14.69 2.79 -1.52
C ASP A 245 13.39 2.48 -2.27
N PHE A 246 12.70 3.53 -2.69
CA PHE A 246 11.49 3.43 -3.50
C PHE A 246 11.28 4.69 -4.35
N PHE A 247 10.54 4.52 -5.46
CA PHE A 247 10.09 5.60 -6.34
C PHE A 247 8.75 5.24 -7.01
N PHE A 248 8.16 6.21 -7.67
CA PHE A 248 6.88 6.09 -8.37
C PHE A 248 7.05 6.42 -9.84
N ILE A 249 6.28 5.77 -10.69
CA ILE A 249 6.17 6.08 -12.12
C ILE A 249 4.70 6.37 -12.38
N ASP A 250 4.40 7.54 -12.91
CA ASP A 250 3.05 7.96 -13.26
C ASP A 250 2.58 7.36 -14.60
N PRO A 251 1.30 7.55 -15.00
CA PRO A 251 0.81 7.02 -16.27
C PRO A 251 1.48 7.60 -17.53
N TRP A 252 2.14 8.73 -17.43
CA TRP A 252 2.89 9.35 -18.54
C TRP A 252 4.38 9.00 -18.56
N GLY A 253 4.80 8.12 -17.64
CA GLY A 253 6.20 7.68 -17.53
C GLY A 253 7.09 8.60 -16.70
N ASN A 254 6.57 9.65 -16.07
CA ASN A 254 7.35 10.47 -15.16
C ASN A 254 7.75 9.69 -13.93
N VAL A 255 9.00 9.81 -13.53
CA VAL A 255 9.57 9.16 -12.35
C VAL A 255 9.67 10.19 -11.24
N SER A 256 9.04 9.89 -10.10
CA SER A 256 9.00 10.77 -8.92
C SER A 256 9.46 10.00 -7.68
N PRO A 257 10.19 10.63 -6.73
CA PRO A 257 10.69 9.93 -5.54
C PRO A 257 9.55 9.50 -4.61
N CYS A 258 8.43 10.26 -4.59
CA CYS A 258 7.35 10.09 -3.63
C CYS A 258 5.99 10.45 -4.24
N ASN A 259 4.96 9.67 -3.90
CA ASN A 259 3.57 9.99 -4.23
C ASN A 259 2.82 10.70 -3.10
N GLY A 260 3.44 10.90 -1.95
CA GLY A 260 2.84 11.48 -0.75
C GLY A 260 3.14 12.97 -0.56
N SER A 261 3.90 13.61 -1.43
CA SER A 261 4.21 15.05 -1.40
C SER A 261 3.00 15.92 -1.76
N GLU A 262 3.06 17.21 -1.48
CA GLU A 262 2.03 18.17 -1.87
C GLU A 262 2.07 18.47 -3.36
N GLN A 263 3.28 18.49 -3.92
CA GLN A 263 3.55 18.69 -5.33
C GLN A 263 4.32 17.50 -5.88
N GLU A 264 4.21 17.28 -7.16
CA GLU A 264 5.02 16.30 -7.86
C GLU A 264 6.47 16.79 -7.98
N TRP A 265 7.41 15.91 -7.64
CA TRP A 265 8.86 16.16 -7.79
C TRP A 265 9.40 15.25 -8.87
N VAL A 266 9.29 15.66 -10.13
CA VAL A 266 9.70 14.85 -11.27
C VAL A 266 11.22 14.77 -11.36
N MET A 267 11.76 13.55 -11.39
CA MET A 267 13.20 13.27 -11.56
C MET A 267 13.59 13.08 -13.03
N GLY A 268 12.65 12.67 -13.86
CA GLY A 268 12.84 12.40 -15.30
C GLY A 268 11.71 11.54 -15.84
N ASN A 269 11.82 11.08 -17.09
CA ASN A 269 10.80 10.28 -17.77
C ASN A 269 11.39 8.97 -18.31
N ILE A 270 10.72 7.83 -18.01
CA ILE A 270 11.20 6.50 -18.41
C ILE A 270 11.06 6.23 -19.92
N HIS A 271 10.25 7.02 -20.65
CA HIS A 271 10.20 6.96 -22.11
C HIS A 271 11.48 7.45 -22.77
N GLU A 272 12.22 8.32 -22.07
CA GLU A 272 13.42 8.99 -22.62
C GLU A 272 14.70 8.36 -22.08
N HIS A 273 14.72 8.04 -20.77
CA HIS A 273 15.91 7.64 -20.04
C HIS A 273 15.71 6.34 -19.25
N THR A 274 16.80 5.64 -18.96
CA THR A 274 16.84 4.55 -17.99
C THR A 274 16.74 5.09 -16.56
N ILE A 275 16.39 4.24 -15.60
CA ILE A 275 16.35 4.65 -14.17
C ILE A 275 17.72 5.13 -13.68
N ASP A 276 18.81 4.52 -14.11
CA ASP A 276 20.16 4.92 -13.70
C ASP A 276 20.50 6.32 -14.24
N GLU A 277 20.17 6.64 -15.49
CA GLU A 277 20.33 7.98 -16.08
C GLU A 277 19.46 9.01 -15.37
N ILE A 278 18.18 8.68 -15.07
CA ILE A 278 17.29 9.54 -14.31
C ILE A 278 17.88 9.85 -12.94
N MET A 279 18.34 8.83 -12.21
CA MET A 279 18.90 9.01 -10.87
C MET A 279 20.20 9.84 -10.87
N ALA A 280 20.94 9.87 -11.97
CA ALA A 280 22.16 10.68 -12.13
C ALA A 280 21.87 12.13 -12.54
N SER A 281 20.63 12.47 -12.90
CA SER A 281 20.26 13.78 -13.46
C SER A 281 20.27 14.93 -12.43
N ASP A 282 20.31 16.17 -12.92
CA ASP A 282 20.13 17.36 -12.08
C ASP A 282 18.73 17.43 -11.48
N SER A 283 17.69 17.05 -12.25
CA SER A 283 16.32 17.00 -11.78
C SER A 283 16.15 16.04 -10.61
N ALA A 284 16.80 14.87 -10.66
CA ALA A 284 16.80 13.93 -9.53
C ALA A 284 17.52 14.52 -8.30
N ARG A 285 18.65 15.22 -8.48
CA ARG A 285 19.33 15.92 -7.35
C ARG A 285 18.43 16.95 -6.70
N GLN A 286 17.69 17.75 -7.48
CA GLN A 286 16.74 18.73 -6.96
C GLN A 286 15.56 18.06 -6.22
N ALA A 287 14.98 17.01 -6.80
CA ALA A 287 13.90 16.26 -6.17
C ALA A 287 14.35 15.61 -4.84
N MET A 288 15.58 15.09 -4.79
CA MET A 288 16.15 14.52 -3.57
C MET A 288 16.43 15.57 -2.48
N GLU A 289 16.72 16.83 -2.86
CA GLU A 289 16.79 17.91 -1.89
C GLU A 289 15.44 18.23 -1.27
N GLN A 290 14.35 18.23 -2.06
CA GLN A 290 12.98 18.34 -1.55
C GLN A 290 12.64 17.20 -0.58
N VAL A 291 13.06 15.98 -0.87
CA VAL A 291 12.89 14.82 0.03
C VAL A 291 13.61 15.04 1.37
N ARG A 292 14.85 15.54 1.34
CA ARG A 292 15.62 15.84 2.57
C ARG A 292 14.97 16.91 3.44
N GLN A 293 14.37 17.92 2.80
CA GLN A 293 13.68 19.02 3.49
C GLN A 293 12.29 18.65 3.97
N CYS A 294 11.71 17.56 3.45
CA CYS A 294 10.36 17.12 3.78
C CYS A 294 10.22 16.75 5.27
N ARG A 295 9.20 17.29 5.93
CA ARG A 295 8.89 17.06 7.35
C ARG A 295 7.60 16.27 7.58
N ARG A 296 6.99 15.72 6.53
CA ARG A 296 5.72 14.98 6.62
C ARG A 296 5.89 13.65 7.36
N ASN A 297 4.93 13.32 8.22
CA ASN A 297 4.83 12.00 8.86
C ASN A 297 3.87 11.12 8.04
N CYS A 298 4.39 10.43 7.02
CA CYS A 298 3.56 9.68 6.08
C CYS A 298 3.11 8.30 6.57
N ALA A 299 3.81 7.69 7.53
CA ALA A 299 3.55 6.33 8.00
C ALA A 299 3.46 5.30 6.85
N PHE A 300 4.37 5.38 5.87
CA PHE A 300 4.40 4.44 4.76
C PHE A 300 5.13 3.15 5.14
N ILE A 301 4.55 2.00 4.77
CA ILE A 301 5.14 0.68 5.05
C ILE A 301 6.52 0.52 4.42
N VAL A 302 6.79 1.12 3.27
CA VAL A 302 8.09 1.07 2.60
C VAL A 302 9.19 1.70 3.44
N THR A 303 8.90 2.83 4.11
CA THR A 303 9.81 3.52 5.02
C THR A 303 10.00 2.75 6.33
N GLU A 304 8.90 2.35 6.97
CA GLU A 304 8.92 1.64 8.25
C GLU A 304 9.59 0.26 8.14
N ARG A 305 9.31 -0.46 7.07
CA ARG A 305 9.92 -1.79 6.86
C ARG A 305 11.44 -1.72 6.78
N HIS A 306 11.99 -0.68 6.16
CA HIS A 306 13.43 -0.51 6.06
C HIS A 306 14.06 -0.41 7.47
N ASP A 307 13.47 0.40 8.35
CA ASP A 307 13.93 0.52 9.74
C ASP A 307 13.76 -0.80 10.52
N MET A 308 12.62 -1.48 10.35
CA MET A 308 12.36 -2.79 10.97
C MET A 308 13.40 -3.85 10.57
N VAL A 309 13.86 -3.84 9.32
CA VAL A 309 14.88 -4.80 8.83
C VAL A 309 16.27 -4.44 9.36
N ARG A 310 16.60 -3.15 9.45
CA ARG A 310 17.90 -2.69 9.98
C ARG A 310 18.06 -2.94 11.49
N ARG A 311 16.97 -2.84 12.24
CA ARG A 311 16.94 -2.96 13.70
C ARG A 311 15.89 -3.98 14.17
N PRO A 312 15.99 -5.26 13.80
CA PRO A 312 14.93 -6.25 14.02
C PRO A 312 14.62 -6.47 15.51
N TRP A 313 15.57 -6.21 16.42
CA TRP A 313 15.36 -6.32 17.86
C TRP A 313 14.34 -5.28 18.39
N VAL A 314 14.20 -4.12 17.75
CA VAL A 314 13.25 -3.07 18.19
C VAL A 314 11.80 -3.54 18.05
N PRO A 315 11.32 -3.98 16.87
CA PRO A 315 9.97 -4.53 16.75
C PRO A 315 9.76 -5.79 17.61
N ILE A 316 10.76 -6.66 17.74
CA ILE A 316 10.65 -7.86 18.56
C ILE A 316 10.41 -7.47 20.03
N TRP A 317 11.24 -6.58 20.58
CA TRP A 317 11.09 -6.13 21.97
C TRP A 317 9.76 -5.44 22.22
N TRP A 318 9.32 -4.55 21.31
CA TRP A 318 8.03 -3.88 21.42
C TRP A 318 6.86 -4.87 21.45
N VAL A 319 6.90 -5.89 20.59
CA VAL A 319 5.87 -6.95 20.54
C VAL A 319 5.88 -7.75 21.85
N VAL A 320 7.03 -8.18 22.34
CA VAL A 320 7.15 -8.95 23.59
C VAL A 320 6.64 -8.12 24.78
N LYS A 321 7.09 -6.86 24.91
CA LYS A 321 6.65 -5.92 25.95
C LYS A 321 5.12 -5.78 25.96
N ASN A 322 4.51 -5.54 24.79
CA ASN A 322 3.08 -5.31 24.71
C ASN A 322 2.24 -6.59 24.89
N LYS A 323 2.70 -7.75 24.41
CA LYS A 323 2.04 -9.03 24.70
C LYS A 323 2.03 -9.34 26.20
N TRP A 324 3.12 -9.09 26.92
CA TRP A 324 3.20 -9.23 28.36
C TRP A 324 2.25 -8.27 29.10
N ARG A 325 2.15 -7.00 28.64
CA ARG A 325 1.21 -6.02 29.19
C ARG A 325 -0.24 -6.46 29.00
N ILE A 326 -0.60 -6.90 27.79
CA ILE A 326 -1.95 -7.40 27.47
C ILE A 326 -2.30 -8.60 28.34
N TRP A 327 -1.36 -9.54 28.55
CA TRP A 327 -1.55 -10.68 29.44
C TRP A 327 -1.84 -10.25 30.90
N ARG A 328 -1.28 -9.13 31.33
CA ARG A 328 -1.55 -8.51 32.65
C ARG A 328 -2.78 -7.59 32.68
N GLY A 329 -3.59 -7.57 31.64
CA GLY A 329 -4.77 -6.68 31.55
C GLY A 329 -4.45 -5.20 31.40
N LYS A 330 -3.21 -4.85 30.97
CA LYS A 330 -2.76 -3.46 30.76
C LYS A 330 -2.88 -3.06 29.30
N ASP A 331 -3.04 -1.75 29.05
CA ASP A 331 -3.08 -1.20 27.71
C ASP A 331 -1.73 -1.26 26.99
N ILE A 332 -1.79 -1.10 25.65
CA ILE A 332 -0.62 -1.04 24.77
C ILE A 332 0.19 0.22 25.11
N VAL A 333 1.52 0.10 25.08
CA VAL A 333 2.44 1.22 25.10
C VAL A 333 2.96 1.43 23.69
N TRP A 334 2.83 2.65 23.21
CA TRP A 334 3.12 3.01 21.82
C TRP A 334 4.57 3.46 21.59
N ASP A 335 5.31 3.72 22.67
CA ASP A 335 6.72 4.17 22.68
C ASP A 335 7.71 2.99 22.80
#